data_8a438926995d2fa54fbae2b3fbcbd945
#
_entry.id   8a438926995d2fa54fbae2b3fbcbd945
#
_cell.length_a   1.000
_cell.length_b   1.000
_cell.length_c   1.000
_cell.angle_alpha   90.00
_cell.angle_beta   90.00
_cell.angle_gamma   90.00
#
_symmetry.space_group_name_H-M   'P 1'
#
loop_
_entity.id
_entity.type
_entity.pdbx_description
1 polymer ?
#
loop_
_entity_poly.entity_id
_entity_poly.type
_entity_poly.pdbx_seq_one_letter_code
_entity_poly.pdbx_strand_id
1 'polypeptide(L)'
;MDKIDSLDKINAFVSDIRSLRKGYLTNFFLDRKKHSLWIEKGELFYVSFPDCYFLLHLTNSVNNLFFITTTSQQLAENLKAFLPIFAEQMVVDIVGDAKIVDLKDVFVEQGFSVYEQLYRMNRIGTLEFKEIDTPNVCFAEDVDAQVVLDMLHSYFDPLSEQLPSYEEILYFLSLIHI
;
A
#
# COMPACT_ATOMS: atom_id res chain seq x y z
N MET A 1 13.02 14.25 -6.27
CA MET A 1 11.89 13.70 -5.53
C MET A 1 11.04 14.86 -5.05
N ASP A 2 9.75 14.87 -5.40
CA ASP A 2 8.82 15.96 -5.11
C ASP A 2 7.69 15.47 -4.20
N LYS A 3 7.10 16.38 -3.39
CA LYS A 3 5.94 16.05 -2.57
C LYS A 3 4.67 15.90 -3.41
N ILE A 4 3.81 14.99 -3.01
CA ILE A 4 2.43 14.94 -3.46
C ILE A 4 1.61 15.81 -2.52
N ASP A 5 0.95 16.81 -3.08
CA ASP A 5 0.19 17.84 -2.36
C ASP A 5 -1.33 17.67 -2.47
N SER A 6 -1.79 16.77 -3.34
CA SER A 6 -3.22 16.54 -3.56
C SER A 6 -3.50 15.16 -4.15
N LEU A 7 -4.71 14.65 -3.92
CA LEU A 7 -5.20 13.42 -4.55
C LEU A 7 -5.35 13.59 -6.07
N ASP A 8 -5.62 14.79 -6.54
CA ASP A 8 -5.77 15.09 -7.97
C ASP A 8 -4.46 14.87 -8.72
N LYS A 9 -3.31 15.11 -8.06
CA LYS A 9 -2.00 14.80 -8.63
C LYS A 9 -1.82 13.30 -8.86
N ILE A 10 -2.25 12.47 -7.91
CA ILE A 10 -2.23 11.01 -8.09
C ILE A 10 -3.16 10.57 -9.23
N ASN A 11 -4.37 11.14 -9.29
CA ASN A 11 -5.29 10.87 -10.38
C ASN A 11 -4.73 11.28 -11.75
N ALA A 12 -3.95 12.37 -11.78
CA ALA A 12 -3.26 12.81 -12.99
C ALA A 12 -2.22 11.77 -13.44
N PHE A 13 -1.41 11.20 -12.53
CA PHE A 13 -0.46 10.13 -12.86
C PHE A 13 -1.15 8.89 -13.44
N VAL A 14 -2.26 8.46 -12.82
CA VAL A 14 -3.07 7.35 -13.34
C VAL A 14 -3.61 7.64 -14.74
N SER A 15 -4.14 8.85 -14.95
CA SER A 15 -4.71 9.27 -16.23
C SER A 15 -3.64 9.36 -17.31
N ASP A 16 -2.46 9.86 -16.97
CA ASP A 16 -1.32 9.99 -17.86
C ASP A 16 -0.88 8.61 -18.37
N ILE A 17 -0.60 7.67 -17.48
CA ILE A 17 -0.21 6.30 -17.87
C ILE A 17 -1.30 5.61 -18.70
N ARG A 18 -2.57 5.73 -18.32
CA ARG A 18 -3.68 5.14 -19.08
C ARG A 18 -3.85 5.74 -20.48
N SER A 19 -3.55 7.03 -20.64
CA SER A 19 -3.65 7.74 -21.91
C SER A 19 -2.70 7.20 -22.98
N LEU A 20 -1.55 6.64 -22.53
CA LEU A 20 -0.53 6.06 -23.42
C LEU A 20 -1.01 4.80 -24.15
N ARG A 21 -2.03 4.12 -23.66
CA ARG A 21 -2.61 2.87 -24.23
C ARG A 21 -1.59 1.74 -24.42
N LYS A 22 -0.50 1.74 -23.65
CA LYS A 22 0.58 0.74 -23.67
C LYS A 22 0.43 -0.35 -22.60
N GLY A 23 -0.64 -0.30 -21.80
CA GLY A 23 -0.89 -1.11 -20.63
C GLY A 23 -1.04 -0.26 -19.36
N TYR A 24 -1.36 -0.91 -18.26
CA TYR A 24 -1.48 -0.29 -16.94
C TYR A 24 -1.14 -1.30 -15.85
N LEU A 25 -0.16 -0.96 -15.05
CA LEU A 25 0.36 -1.81 -13.99
C LEU A 25 0.63 -0.95 -12.75
N THR A 26 0.14 -1.37 -11.59
CA THR A 26 0.33 -0.64 -10.35
C THR A 26 0.15 -1.56 -9.14
N ASN A 27 0.86 -1.25 -8.05
CA ASN A 27 0.59 -1.77 -6.71
C ASN A 27 -0.05 -0.69 -5.79
N PHE A 28 -0.37 0.48 -6.33
CA PHE A 28 -1.00 1.57 -5.60
C PHE A 28 -2.52 1.57 -5.81
N PHE A 29 -3.26 1.34 -4.73
CA PHE A 29 -4.73 1.35 -4.72
C PHE A 29 -5.21 2.58 -3.94
N LEU A 30 -5.80 3.54 -4.64
CA LEU A 30 -6.21 4.81 -4.04
C LEU A 30 -7.33 4.63 -3.02
N ASP A 31 -7.00 4.85 -1.74
CA ASP A 31 -7.95 5.13 -0.67
C ASP A 31 -7.91 6.64 -0.38
N ARG A 32 -9.03 7.33 -0.63
CA ARG A 32 -9.06 8.79 -0.55
C ARG A 32 -8.74 9.32 0.84
N LYS A 33 -9.25 8.69 1.89
CA LYS A 33 -9.07 9.19 3.26
C LYS A 33 -7.68 8.86 3.78
N LYS A 34 -7.24 7.62 3.63
CA LYS A 34 -5.89 7.19 4.02
C LYS A 34 -4.83 8.07 3.35
N HIS A 35 -4.92 8.22 2.02
CA HIS A 35 -3.92 9.00 1.30
C HIS A 35 -4.03 10.51 1.52
N SER A 36 -5.21 11.05 1.85
CA SER A 36 -5.33 12.44 2.31
C SER A 36 -4.56 12.67 3.62
N LEU A 37 -4.64 11.74 4.58
CA LEU A 37 -3.86 11.83 5.82
C LEU A 37 -2.34 11.81 5.55
N TRP A 38 -1.86 10.95 4.64
CA TRP A 38 -0.45 10.92 4.26
C TRP A 38 0.01 12.22 3.59
N ILE A 39 -0.84 12.82 2.75
CA ILE A 39 -0.59 14.10 2.10
C ILE A 39 -0.55 15.22 3.15
N GLU A 40 -1.51 15.28 4.06
CA GLU A 40 -1.57 16.28 5.14
C GLU A 40 -0.34 16.22 6.06
N LYS A 41 0.13 15.02 6.39
CA LYS A 41 1.37 14.79 7.14
C LYS A 41 2.63 15.11 6.31
N GLY A 42 2.50 15.22 4.99
CA GLY A 42 3.62 15.46 4.08
C GLY A 42 4.55 14.28 3.95
N GLU A 43 4.02 13.07 4.09
CA GLU A 43 4.75 11.80 4.06
C GLU A 43 4.73 11.14 2.66
N LEU A 44 3.97 11.68 1.70
CA LEU A 44 3.83 11.12 0.36
C LEU A 44 4.63 11.90 -0.68
N PHE A 45 5.50 11.19 -1.38
CA PHE A 45 6.41 11.74 -2.38
C PHE A 45 6.32 11.00 -3.69
N TYR A 46 6.89 11.55 -4.77
CA TYR A 46 7.00 10.87 -6.05
C TYR A 46 8.29 11.19 -6.79
N VAL A 47 8.64 10.28 -7.71
CA VAL A 47 9.64 10.48 -8.75
C VAL A 47 9.01 10.08 -10.08
N SER A 48 9.17 10.93 -11.10
CA SER A 48 8.62 10.72 -12.43
C SER A 48 9.70 10.23 -13.39
N PHE A 49 9.38 9.20 -14.16
CA PHE A 49 10.17 8.67 -15.26
C PHE A 49 9.32 8.54 -16.52
N PRO A 50 9.90 8.32 -17.69
CA PRO A 50 9.12 7.99 -18.89
C PRO A 50 8.21 6.76 -18.65
N ASP A 51 6.90 6.92 -18.88
CA ASP A 51 5.88 5.88 -18.74
C ASP A 51 5.82 5.23 -17.32
N CYS A 52 6.32 5.91 -16.28
CA CYS A 52 6.38 5.39 -14.92
C CYS A 52 6.43 6.49 -13.85
N TYR A 53 5.66 6.30 -12.78
CA TYR A 53 5.73 7.08 -11.54
C TYR A 53 6.03 6.13 -10.39
N PHE A 54 7.04 6.47 -9.59
CA PHE A 54 7.25 5.86 -8.27
C PHE A 54 6.67 6.79 -7.21
N LEU A 55 5.87 6.22 -6.31
CA LEU A 55 5.35 6.93 -5.15
C LEU A 55 5.99 6.33 -3.90
N LEU A 56 6.32 7.18 -2.95
CA LEU A 56 6.99 6.81 -1.71
C LEU A 56 6.18 7.33 -0.54
N HIS A 57 5.75 6.44 0.33
CA HIS A 57 5.25 6.80 1.64
C HIS A 57 6.40 6.65 2.64
N LEU A 58 6.90 7.79 3.10
CA LEU A 58 8.07 7.86 3.98
C LEU A 58 7.61 8.09 5.41
N THR A 59 7.93 7.14 6.27
CA THR A 59 7.63 7.21 7.70
C THR A 59 8.91 6.99 8.52
N ASN A 60 8.83 7.20 9.84
CA ASN A 60 9.96 6.93 10.73
C ASN A 60 10.22 5.43 10.92
N SER A 61 9.29 4.56 10.55
CA SER A 61 9.40 3.11 10.76
C SER A 61 9.72 2.35 9.48
N VAL A 62 8.96 2.57 8.42
CA VAL A 62 9.08 1.83 7.15
C VAL A 62 8.80 2.77 5.98
N ASN A 63 9.64 2.69 4.95
CA ASN A 63 9.40 3.36 3.69
C ASN A 63 8.70 2.41 2.72
N ASN A 64 7.54 2.78 2.22
CA ASN A 64 6.78 1.97 1.27
C ASN A 64 6.94 2.51 -0.15
N LEU A 65 7.27 1.62 -1.08
CA LEU A 65 7.39 1.93 -2.49
C LEU A 65 6.15 1.46 -3.25
N PHE A 66 5.57 2.40 -3.99
CA PHE A 66 4.50 2.11 -4.94
C PHE A 66 4.92 2.54 -6.35
N PHE A 67 4.25 1.96 -7.35
CA PHE A 67 4.50 2.31 -8.74
C PHE A 67 3.19 2.41 -9.53
N ILE A 68 3.20 3.26 -10.56
CA ILE A 68 2.17 3.37 -11.59
C ILE A 68 2.91 3.40 -12.92
N THR A 69 2.75 2.37 -13.75
CA THR A 69 3.52 2.21 -14.99
C THR A 69 2.72 1.49 -16.08
N THR A 70 3.28 1.36 -17.25
CA THR A 70 2.65 0.69 -18.38
C THR A 70 2.88 -0.82 -18.39
N THR A 71 4.12 -1.29 -18.17
CA THR A 71 4.52 -2.70 -18.29
C THR A 71 5.58 -3.08 -17.25
N SER A 72 5.77 -4.38 -17.00
CA SER A 72 6.85 -4.89 -16.15
C SER A 72 8.25 -4.55 -16.69
N GLN A 73 8.42 -4.54 -18.01
CA GLN A 73 9.69 -4.13 -18.63
C GLN A 73 9.99 -2.66 -18.31
N GLN A 74 9.01 -1.77 -18.49
CA GLN A 74 9.17 -0.34 -18.20
C GLN A 74 9.42 -0.11 -16.70
N LEU A 75 8.78 -0.92 -15.83
CA LEU A 75 9.06 -0.93 -14.39
C LEU A 75 10.53 -1.28 -14.13
N ALA A 76 11.05 -2.35 -14.72
CA ALA A 76 12.43 -2.80 -14.51
C ALA A 76 13.47 -1.75 -14.93
N GLU A 77 13.27 -1.15 -16.11
CA GLU A 77 14.15 -0.11 -16.64
C GLU A 77 14.19 1.13 -15.72
N ASN A 78 13.02 1.60 -15.29
CA ASN A 78 12.90 2.78 -14.44
C ASN A 78 13.31 2.53 -12.99
N LEU A 79 13.05 1.31 -12.45
CA LEU A 79 13.49 0.92 -11.11
C LEU A 79 15.02 0.97 -10.98
N LYS A 80 15.74 0.50 -12.00
CA LYS A 80 17.20 0.59 -12.08
C LYS A 80 17.70 2.05 -12.03
N ALA A 81 16.97 2.98 -12.63
CA ALA A 81 17.29 4.39 -12.60
C ALA A 81 16.86 5.06 -11.29
N PHE A 82 15.81 4.56 -10.65
CA PHE A 82 15.27 5.10 -9.40
C PHE A 82 16.12 4.76 -8.18
N LEU A 83 16.60 3.51 -8.05
CA LEU A 83 17.31 3.04 -6.85
C LEU A 83 18.53 3.88 -6.45
N PRO A 84 19.36 4.43 -7.37
CA PRO A 84 20.43 5.34 -6.99
C PRO A 84 19.96 6.68 -6.40
N ILE A 85 18.70 7.08 -6.67
CA ILE A 85 18.11 8.33 -6.16
C ILE A 85 17.62 8.16 -4.73
N PHE A 86 17.20 6.94 -4.37
CA PHE A 86 16.69 6.61 -3.05
C PHE A 86 17.35 5.33 -2.51
N ALA A 87 18.37 5.52 -1.68
CA ALA A 87 19.22 4.45 -1.16
C ALA A 87 18.78 3.89 0.21
N GLU A 88 17.66 4.38 0.76
CA GLU A 88 17.16 3.90 2.05
C GLU A 88 16.41 2.58 1.89
N GLN A 89 16.30 1.84 3.01
CA GLN A 89 15.50 0.62 3.03
C GLN A 89 14.04 0.92 2.71
N MET A 90 13.46 0.11 1.85
CA MET A 90 12.06 0.23 1.44
C MET A 90 11.40 -1.13 1.30
N VAL A 91 10.10 -1.16 1.50
CA VAL A 91 9.23 -2.32 1.28
C VAL A 91 8.33 -2.07 0.07
N VAL A 92 8.10 -3.10 -0.70
CA VAL A 92 7.14 -3.09 -1.80
C VAL A 92 6.18 -4.26 -1.66
N ASP A 93 4.90 -3.96 -1.56
CA ASP A 93 3.84 -4.98 -1.55
C ASP A 93 3.37 -5.24 -2.96
N ILE A 94 3.39 -6.50 -3.36
CA ILE A 94 2.89 -6.93 -4.66
C ILE A 94 1.68 -7.82 -4.43
N VAL A 95 0.50 -7.36 -4.87
CA VAL A 95 -0.77 -8.08 -4.70
C VAL A 95 -1.32 -8.44 -6.08
N GLY A 96 -1.70 -9.70 -6.27
CA GLY A 96 -2.33 -10.15 -7.51
C GLY A 96 -2.43 -11.66 -7.65
N ASP A 97 -2.61 -12.12 -8.86
CA ASP A 97 -2.73 -13.52 -9.26
C ASP A 97 -1.40 -14.11 -9.79
N ALA A 98 -1.46 -15.17 -10.58
CA ALA A 98 -0.28 -15.86 -11.14
C ALA A 98 0.67 -14.95 -11.95
N LYS A 99 0.25 -13.76 -12.40
CA LYS A 99 1.10 -12.78 -13.12
C LYS A 99 2.05 -12.02 -12.20
N ILE A 100 1.90 -12.16 -10.89
CA ILE A 100 2.79 -11.59 -9.89
C ILE A 100 4.22 -12.12 -10.00
N VAL A 101 4.40 -13.34 -10.48
CA VAL A 101 5.73 -13.95 -10.58
C VAL A 101 6.69 -13.06 -11.36
N ASP A 102 6.24 -12.53 -12.49
CA ASP A 102 7.06 -11.63 -13.32
C ASP A 102 7.43 -10.34 -12.58
N LEU A 103 6.50 -9.78 -11.78
CA LEU A 103 6.75 -8.56 -10.99
C LEU A 103 7.73 -8.81 -9.85
N LYS A 104 7.60 -9.93 -9.15
CA LYS A 104 8.54 -10.31 -8.10
C LYS A 104 9.96 -10.40 -8.67
N ASP A 105 10.13 -11.04 -9.83
CA ASP A 105 11.43 -11.23 -10.45
C ASP A 105 12.06 -9.87 -10.85
N VAL A 106 11.26 -8.90 -11.33
CA VAL A 106 11.73 -7.52 -11.58
C VAL A 106 12.39 -6.90 -10.35
N PHE A 107 11.78 -7.03 -9.17
CA PHE A 107 12.36 -6.48 -7.94
C PHE A 107 13.56 -7.28 -7.45
N VAL A 108 13.51 -8.61 -7.50
CA VAL A 108 14.63 -9.48 -7.10
C VAL A 108 15.87 -9.23 -7.95
N GLU A 109 15.74 -9.06 -9.26
CA GLU A 109 16.84 -8.68 -10.16
C GLU A 109 17.48 -7.33 -9.82
N GLN A 110 16.74 -6.44 -9.17
CA GLN A 110 17.24 -5.14 -8.71
C GLN A 110 17.72 -5.14 -7.24
N GLY A 111 17.86 -6.33 -6.63
CA GLY A 111 18.46 -6.48 -5.30
C GLY A 111 17.47 -6.51 -4.14
N PHE A 112 16.15 -6.54 -4.41
CA PHE A 112 15.18 -6.80 -3.36
C PHE A 112 15.20 -8.28 -2.97
N SER A 113 14.93 -8.56 -1.69
CA SER A 113 14.71 -9.91 -1.19
C SER A 113 13.23 -10.11 -0.86
N VAL A 114 12.71 -11.31 -1.11
CA VAL A 114 11.37 -11.68 -0.64
C VAL A 114 11.44 -11.80 0.88
N TYR A 115 10.70 -10.93 1.56
CA TYR A 115 10.63 -10.93 3.01
C TYR A 115 9.56 -11.90 3.50
N GLU A 116 8.34 -11.78 2.96
CA GLU A 116 7.22 -12.65 3.31
C GLU A 116 6.31 -12.88 2.09
N GLN A 117 5.57 -14.00 2.13
CA GLN A 117 4.58 -14.33 1.13
C GLN A 117 3.29 -14.79 1.79
N LEU A 118 2.22 -14.03 1.57
CA LEU A 118 0.89 -14.28 2.11
C LEU A 118 -0.04 -14.89 1.06
N TYR A 119 -0.86 -15.84 1.49
CA TYR A 119 -1.86 -16.48 0.63
C TYR A 119 -3.26 -16.17 1.15
N ARG A 120 -4.10 -15.58 0.29
CA ARG A 120 -5.52 -15.41 0.60
C ARG A 120 -6.27 -16.68 0.24
N MET A 121 -6.89 -17.31 1.24
CA MET A 121 -7.80 -18.44 1.06
C MET A 121 -9.24 -17.96 1.07
N ASN A 122 -10.02 -18.37 0.07
CA ASN A 122 -11.46 -18.10 -0.01
C ASN A 122 -12.24 -19.42 0.11
N ARG A 123 -13.22 -19.45 0.98
CA ARG A 123 -14.22 -20.53 1.01
C ARG A 123 -15.40 -20.14 0.13
N ILE A 124 -15.65 -20.91 -0.91
CA ILE A 124 -16.82 -20.75 -1.78
C ILE A 124 -17.93 -21.65 -1.23
N GLY A 125 -19.07 -21.08 -0.87
CA GLY A 125 -20.25 -21.78 -0.38
C GLY A 125 -21.22 -20.86 0.34
N THR A 126 -22.46 -21.32 0.54
CA THR A 126 -23.44 -20.65 1.39
C THR A 126 -23.02 -20.82 2.84
N LEU A 127 -22.70 -19.72 3.51
CA LEU A 127 -22.52 -19.70 4.95
C LEU A 127 -23.94 -19.63 5.58
N GLU A 128 -24.36 -20.69 6.23
CA GLU A 128 -25.42 -20.56 7.24
C GLU A 128 -24.78 -19.87 8.45
N PHE A 129 -25.04 -18.57 8.62
CA PHE A 129 -24.68 -17.87 9.85
C PHE A 129 -25.56 -18.42 10.98
N LYS A 130 -24.99 -19.25 11.84
CA LYS A 130 -25.56 -19.45 13.16
C LYS A 130 -25.26 -18.20 13.96
N GLU A 131 -26.28 -17.57 14.54
CA GLU A 131 -26.05 -16.56 15.57
C GLU A 131 -25.18 -17.19 16.66
N ILE A 132 -23.94 -16.73 16.73
CA ILE A 132 -23.04 -17.08 17.82
C ILE A 132 -23.32 -16.04 18.89
N ASP A 133 -23.95 -16.47 19.98
CA ASP A 133 -24.09 -15.66 21.18
C ASP A 133 -22.65 -15.41 21.71
N THR A 134 -22.11 -14.23 21.44
CA THR A 134 -20.80 -13.82 21.89
C THR A 134 -20.94 -12.70 22.93
N PRO A 135 -21.28 -13.07 24.20
CA PRO A 135 -21.65 -12.11 25.25
C PRO A 135 -20.53 -11.11 25.61
N ASN A 136 -19.30 -11.33 25.11
CA ASN A 136 -18.13 -10.50 25.40
C ASN A 136 -17.60 -9.75 24.17
N VAL A 137 -18.37 -9.64 23.09
CA VAL A 137 -17.96 -8.88 21.90
C VAL A 137 -18.73 -7.56 21.89
N CYS A 138 -18.01 -6.47 21.89
CA CYS A 138 -18.55 -5.13 21.72
C CYS A 138 -17.85 -4.45 20.54
N PHE A 139 -18.45 -3.39 19.99
CA PHE A 139 -17.79 -2.54 19.03
C PHE A 139 -16.71 -1.72 19.74
N ALA A 140 -15.56 -1.56 19.09
CA ALA A 140 -14.53 -0.67 19.57
C ALA A 140 -14.94 0.79 19.31
N GLU A 141 -14.63 1.67 20.26
CA GLU A 141 -14.89 3.11 20.20
C GLU A 141 -13.57 3.89 20.04
N ASP A 142 -13.66 5.21 19.83
CA ASP A 142 -12.47 6.07 19.66
C ASP A 142 -11.51 5.99 20.85
N VAL A 143 -12.05 5.77 22.06
CA VAL A 143 -11.24 5.59 23.29
C VAL A 143 -10.38 4.33 23.27
N ASP A 144 -10.71 3.36 22.45
CA ASP A 144 -9.99 2.09 22.31
C ASP A 144 -8.86 2.18 21.26
N ALA A 145 -8.77 3.28 20.52
CA ALA A 145 -7.84 3.41 19.40
C ALA A 145 -6.38 3.12 19.77
N GLN A 146 -5.93 3.60 20.94
CA GLN A 146 -4.56 3.34 21.41
C GLN A 146 -4.36 1.86 21.74
N VAL A 147 -5.33 1.22 22.36
CA VAL A 147 -5.25 -0.22 22.71
C VAL A 147 -5.21 -1.06 21.44
N VAL A 148 -6.02 -0.72 20.42
CA VAL A 148 -6.01 -1.38 19.12
C VAL A 148 -4.66 -1.21 18.44
N LEU A 149 -4.10 0.01 18.44
CA LEU A 149 -2.79 0.30 17.86
C LEU A 149 -1.69 -0.52 18.54
N ASP A 150 -1.64 -0.52 19.87
CA ASP A 150 -0.64 -1.26 20.65
C ASP A 150 -0.74 -2.78 20.40
N MET A 151 -1.97 -3.28 20.30
CA MET A 151 -2.22 -4.69 19.96
C MET A 151 -1.69 -5.01 18.54
N LEU A 152 -1.98 -4.20 17.54
CA LEU A 152 -1.49 -4.41 16.18
C LEU A 152 0.04 -4.42 16.14
N HIS A 153 0.69 -3.45 16.78
CA HIS A 153 2.16 -3.39 16.86
C HIS A 153 2.79 -4.52 17.68
N SER A 154 2.05 -5.16 18.58
CA SER A 154 2.57 -6.30 19.36
C SER A 154 2.46 -7.65 18.64
N TYR A 155 1.52 -7.78 17.70
CA TYR A 155 1.23 -9.05 17.02
C TYR A 155 1.66 -9.08 15.55
N PHE A 156 1.83 -7.94 14.91
CA PHE A 156 2.15 -7.87 13.48
C PHE A 156 3.53 -7.23 13.25
N ASP A 157 4.23 -7.75 12.25
CA ASP A 157 5.51 -7.21 11.83
C ASP A 157 5.29 -6.00 10.90
N PRO A 158 5.81 -4.81 11.25
CA PRO A 158 5.65 -3.62 10.41
C PRO A 158 6.30 -3.72 9.03
N LEU A 159 7.21 -4.67 8.80
CA LEU A 159 7.79 -4.90 7.48
C LEU A 159 6.90 -5.76 6.58
N SER A 160 6.09 -6.66 7.15
CA SER A 160 5.16 -7.51 6.41
C SER A 160 3.75 -6.94 6.30
N GLU A 161 3.40 -6.01 7.20
CA GLU A 161 2.08 -5.41 7.28
C GLU A 161 2.18 -3.88 7.28
N GLN A 162 1.39 -3.23 6.44
CA GLN A 162 1.26 -1.77 6.50
C GLN A 162 0.42 -1.37 7.71
N LEU A 163 1.05 -1.37 8.90
CA LEU A 163 0.36 -1.05 10.14
C LEU A 163 -0.19 0.39 10.10
N PRO A 164 -1.45 0.59 10.51
CA PRO A 164 -2.07 1.89 10.52
C PRO A 164 -1.46 2.80 11.59
N SER A 165 -1.46 4.10 11.33
CA SER A 165 -1.20 5.13 12.35
C SER A 165 -2.39 5.28 13.28
N TYR A 166 -2.21 6.00 14.41
CA TYR A 166 -3.28 6.28 15.36
C TYR A 166 -4.49 6.97 14.69
N GLU A 167 -4.23 7.94 13.81
CA GLU A 167 -5.29 8.66 13.09
C GLU A 167 -6.02 7.78 12.06
N GLU A 168 -5.30 6.81 11.46
CA GLU A 168 -5.93 5.82 10.58
C GLU A 168 -6.82 4.87 11.39
N ILE A 169 -6.41 4.47 12.61
CA ILE A 169 -7.27 3.68 13.51
C ILE A 169 -8.53 4.47 13.86
N LEU A 170 -8.43 5.72 14.30
CA LEU A 170 -9.59 6.58 14.58
C LEU A 170 -10.53 6.66 13.37
N TYR A 171 -9.96 6.82 12.17
CA TYR A 171 -10.75 6.81 10.96
C TYR A 171 -11.49 5.49 10.74
N PHE A 172 -10.82 4.33 10.89
CA PHE A 172 -11.47 3.03 10.74
C PHE A 172 -12.58 2.81 11.76
N LEU A 173 -12.36 3.18 13.02
CA LEU A 173 -13.37 3.10 14.06
C LEU A 173 -14.60 3.94 13.74
N SER A 174 -14.42 5.14 13.18
CA SER A 174 -15.54 6.01 12.76
C SER A 174 -16.41 5.40 11.65
N LEU A 175 -15.90 4.45 10.87
CA LEU A 175 -16.67 3.76 9.82
C LEU A 175 -17.55 2.62 10.35
N ILE A 176 -17.22 2.06 11.51
CA ILE A 176 -17.94 0.92 12.09
C ILE A 176 -19.28 1.36 12.68
N HIS A 177 -19.45 2.65 12.95
CA HIS A 177 -20.65 3.25 13.54
C HIS A 177 -21.65 3.83 12.54
N ILE A 178 -21.51 3.52 11.21
CA ILE A 178 -22.45 3.99 10.18
C ILE A 178 -23.36 2.78 9.74
#